data_68ac18256a60e7f5c80db6d4bfe91c48
#
_entry.id   68ac18256a60e7f5c80db6d4bfe91c48
#
_cell.length_a   1.000
_cell.length_b   1.000
_cell.length_c   1.000
_cell.angle_alpha   90.00
_cell.angle_beta   90.00
_cell.angle_gamma   90.00
#
_symmetry.space_group_name_H-M   'P 1'
#
loop_
_entity.id
_entity.type
_entity.pdbx_description
1 polymer ?
#
loop_
_entity_poly.entity_id
_entity_poly.type
_entity_poly.pdbx_seq_one_letter_code
_entity_poly.pdbx_strand_id
1 'polypeptide(L)'
;MAGLFALGGCSSFLSGSSDGEKYQVKVLAGSEEYESAESLHYQKQKYQQHNAYSVSPVKNENINFYSQAIMQDLVSNLQYVNSTTPMAITSFVFTDSDFDETNIIGNQLAESLLHEVHKFGIPVIDFKSTGYIRVSPKGDFILTRDYLELSANIPIKYVLVGTLTKQKTGYLVNARIIGINSKAVVGTAQSFIPSSVLDGFIDMKSNDGIKLIKG
;
A
#
# COMPACT_ATOMS: atom_id res chain seq x y z
N MET A 1 -42.53 26.15 22.53
CA MET A 1 -42.22 26.44 21.11
C MET A 1 -40.91 25.75 20.82
N ALA A 2 -40.98 24.65 20.09
CA ALA A 2 -39.86 23.82 19.73
C ALA A 2 -39.37 24.23 18.34
N GLY A 3 -38.09 24.57 18.24
CA GLY A 3 -37.43 24.89 16.97
C GLY A 3 -36.59 23.71 16.51
N LEU A 4 -37.07 23.02 15.49
CA LEU A 4 -36.39 21.90 14.83
C LEU A 4 -35.49 22.47 13.73
N PHE A 5 -34.16 22.34 13.86
CA PHE A 5 -33.22 22.64 12.78
C PHE A 5 -32.84 21.33 12.08
N ALA A 6 -33.35 21.17 10.87
CA ALA A 6 -32.92 20.12 9.94
C ALA A 6 -31.72 20.64 9.15
N LEU A 7 -30.56 19.99 9.31
CA LEU A 7 -29.40 20.18 8.43
C LEU A 7 -29.51 19.21 7.26
N GLY A 8 -29.88 19.75 6.10
CA GLY A 8 -29.88 19.03 4.84
C GLY A 8 -28.46 18.89 4.31
N GLY A 9 -27.98 17.66 4.16
CA GLY A 9 -26.74 17.35 3.46
C GLY A 9 -26.96 17.44 1.95
N CYS A 10 -26.28 18.37 1.28
CA CYS A 10 -26.21 18.42 -0.17
C CYS A 10 -25.25 17.35 -0.70
N SER A 11 -25.81 16.34 -1.34
CA SER A 11 -25.05 15.44 -2.21
C SER A 11 -25.01 16.05 -3.62
N SER A 12 -23.86 16.55 -4.05
CA SER A 12 -23.65 16.98 -5.43
C SER A 12 -23.33 15.76 -6.30
N PHE A 13 -24.26 15.38 -7.15
CA PHE A 13 -24.06 14.45 -8.26
C PHE A 13 -23.43 15.22 -9.44
N LEU A 14 -22.23 14.82 -9.85
CA LEU A 14 -21.68 15.19 -11.15
C LEU A 14 -21.76 13.97 -12.07
N SER A 15 -22.70 14.03 -13.03
CA SER A 15 -22.78 13.07 -14.11
C SER A 15 -21.89 13.52 -15.27
N GLY A 16 -20.87 12.71 -15.59
CA GLY A 16 -20.08 12.83 -16.81
C GLY A 16 -20.00 11.47 -17.46
N SER A 17 -20.65 11.32 -18.62
CA SER A 17 -20.63 10.11 -19.43
C SER A 17 -19.40 10.10 -20.33
N SER A 18 -18.58 9.05 -20.27
CA SER A 18 -17.87 8.42 -21.39
C SER A 18 -17.16 7.14 -20.92
N ASP A 19 -17.22 6.12 -21.75
CA ASP A 19 -16.84 4.74 -21.56
C ASP A 19 -15.45 4.53 -20.91
N GLY A 20 -15.49 4.10 -19.65
CA GLY A 20 -14.37 3.76 -18.80
C GLY A 20 -14.85 3.75 -17.36
N GLU A 21 -15.28 2.57 -16.89
CA GLU A 21 -15.80 2.41 -15.52
C GLU A 21 -14.74 2.81 -14.48
N LYS A 22 -14.87 4.03 -13.94
CA LYS A 22 -14.07 4.51 -12.81
C LYS A 22 -14.79 4.16 -11.52
N TYR A 23 -14.18 3.28 -10.73
CA TYR A 23 -14.73 2.82 -9.47
C TYR A 23 -14.26 3.71 -8.32
N GLN A 24 -15.19 4.18 -7.49
CA GLN A 24 -14.89 4.93 -6.28
C GLN A 24 -15.24 4.09 -5.05
N VAL A 25 -14.22 3.78 -4.24
CA VAL A 25 -14.44 3.25 -2.89
C VAL A 25 -14.83 4.41 -1.99
N LYS A 26 -16.07 4.38 -1.45
CA LYS A 26 -16.55 5.39 -0.51
C LYS A 26 -16.04 5.07 0.90
N VAL A 27 -15.08 5.83 1.39
CA VAL A 27 -14.56 5.71 2.75
C VAL A 27 -15.36 6.64 3.67
N LEU A 28 -15.92 6.12 4.75
CA LEU A 28 -16.60 6.91 5.78
C LEU A 28 -15.58 7.42 6.81
N ALA A 29 -15.63 8.72 7.08
CA ALA A 29 -14.80 9.37 8.08
C ALA A 29 -15.18 8.91 9.49
N GLY A 30 -14.21 8.34 10.24
CA GLY A 30 -14.29 8.18 11.68
C GLY A 30 -13.83 9.44 12.41
N SER A 31 -14.36 9.71 13.60
CA SER A 31 -13.99 10.85 14.46
C SER A 31 -12.50 10.80 14.84
N GLU A 32 -11.81 11.92 14.68
CA GLU A 32 -10.39 12.06 15.02
C GLU A 32 -10.23 12.20 16.54
N GLU A 33 -9.53 11.26 17.16
CA GLU A 33 -9.02 11.36 18.52
C GLU A 33 -7.48 11.47 18.44
N TYR A 34 -6.92 12.57 18.95
CA TYR A 34 -5.48 12.86 18.88
C TYR A 34 -4.74 12.11 19.99
N GLU A 35 -3.83 11.23 19.61
CA GLU A 35 -2.89 10.60 20.56
C GLU A 35 -1.53 11.32 20.61
N SER A 36 -0.90 11.29 21.80
CA SER A 36 0.29 12.06 22.13
C SER A 36 1.57 11.62 21.40
N ALA A 37 2.53 12.54 21.29
CA ALA A 37 3.86 12.32 20.71
C ALA A 37 4.65 11.18 21.39
N GLU A 38 4.31 10.81 22.60
CA GLU A 38 4.94 9.73 23.38
C GLU A 38 4.75 8.34 22.78
N SER A 39 3.56 8.06 22.20
CA SER A 39 3.27 6.76 21.57
C SER A 39 4.13 6.51 20.32
N LEU A 40 4.39 7.54 19.54
CA LEU A 40 5.26 7.49 18.35
C LEU A 40 6.73 7.24 18.75
N HIS A 41 7.17 7.85 19.86
CA HIS A 41 8.53 7.68 20.36
C HIS A 41 8.79 6.26 20.84
N TYR A 42 7.83 5.68 21.55
CA TYR A 42 7.87 4.29 22.03
C TYR A 42 7.92 3.29 20.85
N GLN A 43 7.11 3.51 19.83
CA GLN A 43 7.12 2.67 18.63
C GLN A 43 8.44 2.76 17.85
N LYS A 44 9.03 3.95 17.71
CA LYS A 44 10.36 4.14 17.11
C LYS A 44 11.46 3.40 17.90
N GLN A 45 11.43 3.44 19.23
CA GLN A 45 12.38 2.70 20.07
C GLN A 45 12.24 1.18 19.94
N LYS A 46 11.00 0.67 19.93
CA LYS A 46 10.72 -0.77 19.79
C LYS A 46 11.25 -1.30 18.45
N TYR A 47 11.12 -0.53 17.38
CA TYR A 47 11.63 -0.91 16.06
C TYR A 47 13.16 -0.93 16.01
N GLN A 48 13.82 0.05 16.62
CA GLN A 48 15.28 0.08 16.70
C GLN A 48 15.84 -1.11 17.48
N GLN A 49 15.16 -1.59 18.53
CA GLN A 49 15.53 -2.77 19.27
C GLN A 49 15.31 -4.07 18.47
N HIS A 50 14.25 -4.17 17.65
CA HIS A 50 14.03 -5.34 16.81
C HIS A 50 15.00 -5.45 15.62
N ASN A 51 15.51 -4.35 15.10
CA ASN A 51 16.49 -4.33 14.02
C ASN A 51 17.94 -4.52 14.47
N ALA A 52 18.20 -4.56 15.79
CA ALA A 52 19.53 -4.87 16.32
C ALA A 52 19.94 -6.35 16.14
N TYR A 53 19.03 -7.23 15.71
CA TYR A 53 19.39 -8.56 15.26
C TYR A 53 20.08 -8.47 13.90
N SER A 54 21.39 -8.53 13.94
CA SER A 54 22.35 -8.51 12.85
C SER A 54 21.85 -9.26 11.61
N VAL A 55 21.50 -8.51 10.59
CA VAL A 55 21.49 -9.04 9.23
C VAL A 55 22.95 -9.23 8.85
N SER A 56 23.42 -10.47 8.83
CA SER A 56 24.67 -10.81 8.15
C SER A 56 24.61 -10.25 6.73
N PRO A 57 25.68 -9.65 6.21
CA PRO A 57 25.68 -9.14 4.86
C PRO A 57 25.72 -10.30 3.86
N VAL A 58 24.62 -11.02 3.71
CA VAL A 58 24.41 -11.87 2.54
C VAL A 58 24.06 -10.93 1.41
N LYS A 59 24.93 -10.87 0.44
CA LYS A 59 24.90 -10.02 -0.77
C LYS A 59 23.77 -10.41 -1.74
N ASN A 60 22.58 -10.67 -1.23
CA ASN A 60 21.35 -10.83 -1.99
C ASN A 60 20.41 -9.71 -1.57
N GLU A 61 20.70 -8.52 -2.07
CA GLU A 61 19.74 -7.40 -2.05
C GLU A 61 18.50 -7.86 -2.83
N ASN A 62 17.45 -8.19 -2.10
CA ASN A 62 16.13 -8.49 -2.66
C ASN A 62 15.18 -7.32 -2.39
N ILE A 63 14.01 -7.37 -2.95
CA ILE A 63 13.01 -6.30 -2.81
C ILE A 63 12.65 -5.99 -1.34
N ASN A 64 12.72 -6.98 -0.45
CA ASN A 64 12.43 -6.80 0.97
C ASN A 64 13.45 -5.88 1.67
N PHE A 65 14.72 -5.93 1.25
CA PHE A 65 15.75 -5.00 1.75
C PHE A 65 15.36 -3.55 1.44
N TYR A 66 14.89 -3.27 0.23
CA TYR A 66 14.45 -1.93 -0.18
C TYR A 66 13.15 -1.53 0.51
N SER A 67 12.23 -2.46 0.72
CA SER A 67 10.99 -2.21 1.48
C SER A 67 11.27 -1.83 2.93
N GLN A 68 12.25 -2.49 3.58
CA GLN A 68 12.70 -2.12 4.92
C GLN A 68 13.30 -0.71 4.94
N ALA A 69 14.17 -0.38 3.98
CA ALA A 69 14.79 0.94 3.90
C ALA A 69 13.72 2.04 3.67
N ILE A 70 12.76 1.80 2.78
CA ILE A 70 11.63 2.69 2.55
C ILE A 70 10.82 2.88 3.85
N MET A 71 10.53 1.79 4.58
CA MET A 71 9.77 1.89 5.81
C MET A 71 10.53 2.65 6.91
N GLN A 72 11.85 2.43 7.04
CA GLN A 72 12.68 3.18 7.98
C GLN A 72 12.68 4.69 7.67
N ASP A 73 12.78 5.05 6.39
CA ASP A 73 12.71 6.44 5.96
C ASP A 73 11.34 7.05 6.25
N LEU A 74 10.24 6.36 5.91
CA LEU A 74 8.87 6.76 6.24
C LEU A 74 8.71 7.05 7.73
N VAL A 75 9.15 6.13 8.60
CA VAL A 75 9.00 6.26 10.05
C VAL A 75 9.85 7.39 10.61
N SER A 76 11.00 7.68 10.01
CA SER A 76 11.90 8.76 10.45
C SER A 76 11.20 10.14 10.46
N ASN A 77 10.24 10.33 9.55
CA ASN A 77 9.50 11.59 9.39
C ASN A 77 7.97 11.45 9.54
N LEU A 78 7.49 10.29 10.02
CA LEU A 78 6.07 9.99 10.18
C LEU A 78 5.42 10.86 11.25
N GLN A 79 4.25 11.41 10.92
CA GLN A 79 3.41 12.21 11.80
C GLN A 79 1.99 11.64 11.86
N TYR A 80 1.31 11.80 13.01
CA TYR A 80 -0.12 11.49 13.21
C TYR A 80 -0.55 10.02 12.99
N VAL A 81 0.38 9.10 12.75
CA VAL A 81 0.10 7.67 12.57
C VAL A 81 0.62 6.89 13.76
N ASN A 82 -0.24 6.04 14.33
CA ASN A 82 0.05 5.26 15.53
C ASN A 82 -0.72 3.92 15.52
N SER A 83 -0.72 3.20 16.65
CA SER A 83 -1.40 1.91 16.83
C SER A 83 -2.94 1.95 16.74
N THR A 84 -3.55 3.14 16.74
CA THR A 84 -5.01 3.31 16.64
C THR A 84 -5.46 3.86 15.27
N THR A 85 -4.51 4.07 14.36
CA THR A 85 -4.79 4.62 13.04
C THR A 85 -4.68 3.56 11.95
N PRO A 86 -5.79 2.90 11.57
CA PRO A 86 -5.78 1.88 10.53
C PRO A 86 -5.29 2.43 9.19
N MET A 87 -4.38 1.68 8.56
CA MET A 87 -3.74 2.03 7.29
C MET A 87 -4.01 0.97 6.23
N ALA A 88 -4.20 1.39 4.99
CA ALA A 88 -4.15 0.52 3.82
C ALA A 88 -2.87 0.77 3.02
N ILE A 89 -2.50 -0.20 2.18
CA ILE A 89 -1.36 -0.09 1.29
C ILE A 89 -1.82 -0.42 -0.12
N THR A 90 -1.59 0.50 -1.06
CA THR A 90 -1.94 0.29 -2.47
C THR A 90 -0.74 -0.17 -3.28
N SER A 91 -1.00 -0.75 -4.45
CA SER A 91 0.06 -1.02 -5.42
C SER A 91 0.81 0.26 -5.79
N PHE A 92 2.12 0.13 -6.03
CA PHE A 92 2.92 1.24 -6.55
C PHE A 92 2.71 1.36 -8.05
N VAL A 93 2.40 2.56 -8.52
CA VAL A 93 1.98 2.84 -9.90
C VAL A 93 3.03 3.62 -10.66
N PHE A 94 3.01 3.55 -11.98
CA PHE A 94 3.96 4.28 -12.81
C PHE A 94 3.63 5.77 -12.87
N THR A 95 4.68 6.62 -12.88
CA THR A 95 4.54 8.08 -13.01
C THR A 95 4.24 8.54 -14.43
N ASP A 96 4.52 7.70 -15.42
CA ASP A 96 4.29 7.94 -16.86
C ASP A 96 2.94 7.36 -17.35
N SER A 97 2.07 6.95 -16.43
CA SER A 97 0.68 6.55 -16.67
C SER A 97 -0.29 7.50 -15.96
N ASP A 98 -1.60 7.28 -16.15
CA ASP A 98 -2.67 8.00 -15.41
C ASP A 98 -2.80 7.53 -13.94
N PHE A 99 -1.75 6.94 -13.36
CA PHE A 99 -1.69 6.33 -12.02
C PHE A 99 -2.62 5.11 -11.86
N ASP A 100 -2.96 4.44 -12.92
CA ASP A 100 -3.79 3.23 -12.99
C ASP A 100 -3.01 1.99 -13.45
N GLU A 101 -1.71 2.14 -13.79
CA GLU A 101 -0.85 1.04 -14.22
C GLU A 101 0.19 0.69 -13.15
N THR A 102 0.39 -0.61 -12.96
CA THR A 102 1.42 -1.20 -12.11
C THR A 102 1.99 -2.46 -12.75
N ASN A 103 3.08 -2.97 -12.18
CA ASN A 103 3.67 -4.25 -12.57
C ASN A 103 3.90 -5.15 -11.35
N ILE A 104 4.57 -6.29 -11.57
CA ILE A 104 4.89 -7.23 -10.49
C ILE A 104 5.69 -6.58 -9.36
N ILE A 105 6.56 -5.61 -9.68
CA ILE A 105 7.40 -4.91 -8.72
C ILE A 105 6.54 -4.00 -7.82
N GLY A 106 5.64 -3.23 -8.44
CA GLY A 106 4.74 -2.35 -7.69
C GLY A 106 3.78 -3.11 -6.78
N ASN A 107 3.32 -4.28 -7.22
CA ASN A 107 2.54 -5.19 -6.39
C ASN A 107 3.39 -5.79 -5.25
N GLN A 108 4.61 -6.26 -5.54
CA GLN A 108 5.48 -6.88 -4.55
C GLN A 108 5.95 -5.87 -3.50
N LEU A 109 6.22 -4.62 -3.87
CA LEU A 109 6.51 -3.54 -2.92
C LEU A 109 5.35 -3.34 -1.93
N ALA A 110 4.11 -3.33 -2.43
CA ALA A 110 2.93 -3.20 -1.59
C ALA A 110 2.81 -4.36 -0.58
N GLU A 111 3.00 -5.61 -1.03
CA GLU A 111 2.97 -6.80 -0.16
C GLU A 111 4.10 -6.77 0.89
N SER A 112 5.33 -6.40 0.49
CA SER A 112 6.46 -6.31 1.41
C SER A 112 6.26 -5.19 2.44
N LEU A 113 5.72 -4.04 2.02
CA LEU A 113 5.43 -2.92 2.91
C LEU A 113 4.26 -3.21 3.86
N LEU A 114 3.29 -4.03 3.46
CA LEU A 114 2.25 -4.52 4.36
C LEU A 114 2.87 -5.26 5.57
N HIS A 115 3.84 -6.12 5.31
CA HIS A 115 4.60 -6.81 6.36
C HIS A 115 5.38 -5.83 7.23
N GLU A 116 6.11 -4.88 6.62
CA GLU A 116 6.92 -3.92 7.37
C GLU A 116 6.06 -2.98 8.23
N VAL A 117 4.97 -2.42 7.70
CA VAL A 117 4.02 -1.57 8.47
C VAL A 117 3.45 -2.32 9.66
N HIS A 118 3.06 -3.59 9.47
CA HIS A 118 2.54 -4.43 10.56
C HIS A 118 3.59 -4.64 11.66
N LYS A 119 4.87 -4.81 11.33
CA LYS A 119 5.98 -4.94 12.29
C LYS A 119 6.14 -3.70 13.17
N PHE A 120 5.79 -2.52 12.67
CA PHE A 120 5.79 -1.27 13.45
C PHE A 120 4.61 -1.16 14.42
N GLY A 121 3.68 -2.11 14.42
CA GLY A 121 2.49 -2.09 15.26
C GLY A 121 1.41 -1.12 14.77
N ILE A 122 1.50 -0.66 13.52
CA ILE A 122 0.45 0.10 12.87
C ILE A 122 -0.58 -0.90 12.31
N PRO A 123 -1.87 -0.77 12.64
CA PRO A 123 -2.90 -1.66 12.12
C PRO A 123 -3.01 -1.56 10.60
N VAL A 124 -2.84 -2.69 9.90
CA VAL A 124 -2.99 -2.76 8.45
C VAL A 124 -4.31 -3.42 8.10
N ILE A 125 -5.08 -2.78 7.23
CA ILE A 125 -6.31 -3.31 6.66
C ILE A 125 -6.01 -3.74 5.23
N ASP A 126 -6.09 -5.04 4.96
CA ASP A 126 -6.07 -5.56 3.60
C ASP A 126 -7.47 -5.46 2.98
N PHE A 127 -7.71 -4.37 2.30
CA PHE A 127 -8.99 -4.07 1.65
C PHE A 127 -9.30 -5.00 0.47
N LYS A 128 -8.33 -5.82 0.03
CA LYS A 128 -8.53 -6.86 -1.01
C LYS A 128 -9.16 -8.13 -0.45
N SER A 129 -9.32 -8.24 0.88
CA SER A 129 -9.97 -9.38 1.51
C SER A 129 -11.48 -9.33 1.36
N THR A 130 -12.07 -10.44 0.92
CA THR A 130 -13.53 -10.62 0.88
C THR A 130 -14.10 -10.98 2.25
N GLY A 131 -15.42 -10.89 2.41
CA GLY A 131 -16.11 -11.31 3.63
C GLY A 131 -16.28 -12.84 3.79
N TYR A 132 -15.79 -13.65 2.86
CA TYR A 132 -15.91 -15.11 2.85
C TYR A 132 -14.69 -15.79 2.24
N ILE A 133 -14.45 -17.05 2.60
CA ILE A 133 -13.41 -17.87 2.00
C ILE A 133 -14.03 -18.67 0.85
N ARG A 134 -13.50 -18.52 -0.34
CA ARG A 134 -13.87 -19.28 -1.52
C ARG A 134 -13.01 -20.53 -1.62
N VAL A 135 -13.62 -21.70 -1.44
CA VAL A 135 -12.97 -23.01 -1.56
C VAL A 135 -13.17 -23.56 -2.98
N SER A 136 -12.11 -24.00 -3.63
CA SER A 136 -12.14 -24.57 -4.96
C SER A 136 -11.11 -25.69 -5.14
N PRO A 137 -11.17 -26.51 -6.20
CA PRO A 137 -10.15 -27.51 -6.51
C PRO A 137 -8.73 -26.93 -6.73
N LYS A 138 -8.62 -25.61 -6.94
CA LYS A 138 -7.34 -24.90 -7.13
C LYS A 138 -6.78 -24.34 -5.84
N GLY A 139 -7.52 -24.36 -4.73
CA GLY A 139 -7.12 -23.80 -3.43
C GLY A 139 -8.22 -22.97 -2.77
N ASP A 140 -7.86 -22.40 -1.63
CA ASP A 140 -8.74 -21.59 -0.80
C ASP A 140 -8.35 -20.12 -0.93
N PHE A 141 -9.30 -19.26 -1.26
CA PHE A 141 -9.05 -17.86 -1.61
C PHE A 141 -9.91 -16.92 -0.76
N ILE A 142 -9.30 -15.90 -0.22
CA ILE A 142 -9.95 -14.78 0.46
C ILE A 142 -9.66 -13.43 -0.22
N LEU A 143 -8.56 -13.35 -0.95
CA LEU A 143 -8.20 -12.13 -1.66
C LEU A 143 -8.84 -12.10 -3.05
N THR A 144 -9.29 -10.92 -3.46
CA THR A 144 -9.85 -10.69 -4.79
C THR A 144 -9.36 -9.36 -5.37
N ARG A 145 -9.40 -9.27 -6.70
CA ARG A 145 -9.25 -8.01 -7.46
C ARG A 145 -10.58 -7.56 -8.07
N ASP A 146 -11.65 -8.33 -7.85
CA ASP A 146 -12.99 -7.94 -8.27
C ASP A 146 -13.57 -6.98 -7.21
N TYR A 147 -13.71 -5.71 -7.58
CA TYR A 147 -14.23 -4.67 -6.68
C TYR A 147 -15.66 -4.92 -6.22
N LEU A 148 -16.46 -5.71 -6.97
CA LEU A 148 -17.82 -6.06 -6.59
C LEU A 148 -17.87 -7.00 -5.36
N GLU A 149 -16.78 -7.72 -5.10
CA GLU A 149 -16.64 -8.59 -3.93
C GLU A 149 -16.07 -7.86 -2.71
N LEU A 150 -15.63 -6.60 -2.87
CA LEU A 150 -14.98 -5.84 -1.80
C LEU A 150 -15.97 -5.05 -0.95
N SER A 151 -15.67 -4.91 0.34
CA SER A 151 -16.48 -4.11 1.25
C SER A 151 -16.34 -2.61 0.95
N ALA A 152 -17.45 -1.91 0.83
CA ALA A 152 -17.45 -0.47 0.60
C ALA A 152 -17.15 0.36 1.87
N ASN A 153 -17.34 -0.21 3.06
CA ASN A 153 -17.24 0.49 4.34
C ASN A 153 -16.05 -0.07 5.15
N ILE A 154 -14.85 0.42 4.86
CA ILE A 154 -13.63 0.01 5.55
C ILE A 154 -13.09 1.22 6.34
N PRO A 155 -12.78 1.08 7.66
CA PRO A 155 -12.36 2.18 8.51
C PRO A 155 -10.88 2.52 8.30
N ILE A 156 -10.47 2.86 7.08
CA ILE A 156 -9.10 3.24 6.74
C ILE A 156 -8.93 4.75 6.97
N LYS A 157 -7.97 5.14 7.80
CA LYS A 157 -7.63 6.55 8.07
C LYS A 157 -6.51 7.05 7.17
N TYR A 158 -5.50 6.21 6.92
CA TYR A 158 -4.32 6.54 6.13
C TYR A 158 -4.09 5.52 5.03
N VAL A 159 -3.45 5.95 3.96
CA VAL A 159 -3.03 5.07 2.86
C VAL A 159 -1.56 5.30 2.56
N LEU A 160 -0.79 4.22 2.53
CA LEU A 160 0.54 4.20 1.97
C LEU A 160 0.40 3.96 0.46
N VAL A 161 0.85 4.94 -0.31
CA VAL A 161 0.85 4.92 -1.77
C VAL A 161 2.27 5.13 -2.29
N GLY A 162 2.57 4.64 -3.47
CA GLY A 162 3.86 4.88 -4.08
C GLY A 162 3.82 4.99 -5.60
N THR A 163 4.85 5.62 -6.12
CA THR A 163 5.07 5.75 -7.56
C THR A 163 6.41 5.18 -7.95
N LEU A 164 6.46 4.63 -9.17
CA LEU A 164 7.62 4.06 -9.83
C LEU A 164 7.98 4.91 -11.04
N THR A 165 9.21 5.41 -11.08
CA THR A 165 9.73 6.10 -12.26
C THR A 165 10.83 5.22 -12.85
N LYS A 166 10.63 4.74 -14.08
CA LYS A 166 11.60 3.91 -14.78
C LYS A 166 12.84 4.73 -15.15
N GLN A 167 14.01 4.19 -14.84
CA GLN A 167 15.31 4.74 -15.22
C GLN A 167 16.14 3.67 -15.95
N LYS A 168 17.26 4.07 -16.56
CA LYS A 168 18.11 3.14 -17.33
C LYS A 168 18.61 1.93 -16.54
N THR A 169 18.85 2.12 -15.24
CA THR A 169 19.50 1.13 -14.38
C THR A 169 18.59 0.60 -13.27
N GLY A 170 17.29 0.94 -13.29
CA GLY A 170 16.34 0.49 -12.26
C GLY A 170 15.11 1.37 -12.16
N TYR A 171 14.55 1.43 -10.96
CA TYR A 171 13.36 2.24 -10.66
C TYR A 171 13.62 3.19 -9.50
N LEU A 172 13.32 4.47 -9.70
CA LEU A 172 13.14 5.40 -8.59
C LEU A 172 11.77 5.17 -7.98
N VAL A 173 11.74 4.91 -6.69
CA VAL A 173 10.53 4.65 -5.90
C VAL A 173 10.28 5.84 -5.01
N ASN A 174 9.08 6.41 -5.06
CA ASN A 174 8.62 7.41 -4.11
C ASN A 174 7.43 6.84 -3.34
N ALA A 175 7.53 6.77 -2.02
CA ALA A 175 6.46 6.35 -1.14
C ALA A 175 5.98 7.52 -0.29
N ARG A 176 4.68 7.54 0.03
CA ARG A 176 4.08 8.54 0.91
C ARG A 176 2.88 7.96 1.65
N ILE A 177 2.72 8.42 2.89
CA ILE A 177 1.55 8.13 3.70
C ILE A 177 0.64 9.35 3.65
N ILE A 178 -0.62 9.14 3.27
CA ILE A 178 -1.60 10.20 3.02
C ILE A 178 -2.84 9.93 3.89
N GLY A 179 -3.30 10.95 4.61
CA GLY A 179 -4.60 10.92 5.27
C GLY A 179 -5.73 10.93 4.22
N ILE A 180 -6.61 9.93 4.24
CA ILE A 180 -7.66 9.78 3.22
C ILE A 180 -8.57 11.00 3.17
N ASN A 181 -8.97 11.52 4.32
CA ASN A 181 -9.89 12.67 4.40
C ASN A 181 -9.16 14.00 4.21
N SER A 182 -8.07 14.20 4.93
CA SER A 182 -7.30 15.45 4.93
C SER A 182 -6.50 15.68 3.65
N LYS A 183 -6.17 14.60 2.91
CA LYS A 183 -5.21 14.62 1.78
C LYS A 183 -3.81 15.07 2.17
N ALA A 184 -3.56 15.24 3.47
CA ALA A 184 -2.24 15.62 3.97
C ALA A 184 -1.26 14.46 3.82
N VAL A 185 -0.05 14.76 3.36
CA VAL A 185 1.08 13.84 3.39
C VAL A 185 1.69 13.90 4.78
N VAL A 186 1.73 12.76 5.46
CA VAL A 186 2.19 12.65 6.86
C VAL A 186 3.48 11.85 7.02
N GLY A 187 3.98 11.29 5.95
CA GLY A 187 5.27 10.60 5.88
C GLY A 187 5.70 10.42 4.43
N THR A 188 6.99 10.50 4.15
CA THR A 188 7.55 10.34 2.81
C THR A 188 8.82 9.49 2.84
N ALA A 189 9.08 8.76 1.76
CA ALA A 189 10.35 8.07 1.55
C ALA A 189 10.70 8.03 0.06
N GLN A 190 11.99 7.95 -0.23
CA GLN A 190 12.49 7.76 -1.57
C GLN A 190 13.58 6.68 -1.57
N SER A 191 13.56 5.82 -2.58
CA SER A 191 14.58 4.77 -2.75
C SER A 191 14.81 4.50 -4.23
N PHE A 192 16.00 3.97 -4.55
CA PHE A 192 16.31 3.49 -5.88
C PHE A 192 16.52 1.97 -5.85
N ILE A 193 15.77 1.24 -6.66
CA ILE A 193 15.86 -0.21 -6.80
C ILE A 193 16.58 -0.53 -8.11
N PRO A 194 17.80 -1.11 -8.07
CA PRO A 194 18.54 -1.48 -9.27
C PRO A 194 17.84 -2.57 -10.07
N SER A 195 18.04 -2.56 -11.40
CA SER A 195 17.48 -3.59 -12.29
C SER A 195 17.95 -5.00 -11.94
N SER A 196 19.16 -5.17 -11.41
CA SER A 196 19.69 -6.46 -10.97
C SER A 196 18.83 -7.17 -9.90
N VAL A 197 18.14 -6.40 -9.07
CA VAL A 197 17.19 -6.94 -8.07
C VAL A 197 15.93 -7.47 -8.75
N LEU A 198 15.61 -6.93 -9.92
CA LEU A 198 14.37 -7.17 -10.67
C LEU A 198 14.52 -8.31 -11.67
N ASP A 199 15.73 -8.59 -12.11
CA ASP A 199 16.03 -9.66 -13.06
C ASP A 199 15.53 -11.01 -12.56
N GLY A 200 15.63 -11.26 -11.25
CA GLY A 200 15.08 -12.47 -10.62
C GLY A 200 13.55 -12.63 -10.73
N PHE A 201 12.81 -11.53 -10.94
CA PHE A 201 11.35 -11.57 -11.18
C PHE A 201 11.01 -11.77 -12.66
N ILE A 202 11.91 -11.39 -13.56
CA ILE A 202 11.69 -11.43 -15.01
C ILE A 202 11.96 -12.83 -15.53
N ASP A 203 13.01 -13.48 -15.03
CA ASP A 203 13.40 -14.84 -15.46
C ASP A 203 12.34 -15.91 -15.15
N MET A 204 11.52 -15.72 -14.13
CA MET A 204 10.39 -16.63 -13.84
C MET A 204 9.29 -16.62 -14.92
N LYS A 205 9.17 -15.55 -15.71
CA LYS A 205 8.18 -15.46 -16.81
C LYS A 205 8.69 -15.98 -18.15
N SER A 206 10.02 -16.08 -18.34
CA SER A 206 10.60 -16.46 -19.63
C SER A 206 10.74 -17.97 -19.82
N ASN A 207 10.57 -18.78 -18.78
CA ASN A 207 10.74 -20.24 -18.83
C ASN A 207 9.47 -21.03 -19.21
N ASP A 208 8.34 -20.39 -19.50
CA ASP A 208 7.09 -21.06 -19.90
C ASP A 208 6.95 -21.26 -21.42
N GLY A 209 8.03 -21.03 -22.16
CA GLY A 209 8.09 -21.29 -23.59
C GLY A 209 8.48 -22.74 -23.88
N ILE A 210 7.53 -23.59 -24.29
CA ILE A 210 7.82 -24.90 -24.90
C ILE A 210 8.71 -24.66 -26.13
N LYS A 211 9.98 -25.05 -26.06
CA LYS A 211 10.88 -25.08 -27.23
C LYS A 211 10.33 -26.12 -28.20
N LEU A 212 9.65 -25.70 -29.26
CA LEU A 212 9.33 -26.55 -30.40
C LEU A 212 10.66 -26.87 -31.13
N ILE A 213 11.13 -28.09 -30.98
CA ILE A 213 12.23 -28.61 -31.79
C ILE A 213 11.63 -28.98 -33.16
N LYS A 214 12.07 -28.32 -34.23
CA LYS A 214 11.78 -28.76 -35.59
C LYS A 214 12.41 -30.13 -35.79
N GLY A 215 11.57 -31.13 -36.05
CA GLY A 215 12.00 -32.43 -36.59
C GLY A 215 12.45 -32.33 -38.02
#